data_d7b5522ee7aaafa4d87bb858defedb29
#
_entry.id   d7b5522ee7aaafa4d87bb858defedb29
#
_cell.length_a   1.000
_cell.length_b   1.000
_cell.length_c   1.000
_cell.angle_alpha   90.00
_cell.angle_beta   90.00
_cell.angle_gamma   90.00
#
_symmetry.space_group_name_H-M   'P 1'
#
loop_
_entity.id
_entity.type
_entity.pdbx_description
1 polymer ?
#
loop_
_entity_poly.entity_id
_entity_poly.type
_entity_poly.pdbx_seq_one_letter_code
_entity_poly.pdbx_strand_id
1 'polypeptide(L)'
;SGITELNGQNSQQAAALGDVVKELHTLTDNIAESMAAIDESVTGFSKMTRNISDIARQINILAINASIEAARAGEYGKGFSVVAEEVRSLAEHSQTAVTEAETSNKLVFSNISDVNGIVTTINDRMSDILTMMNSMQSNIAATLEKGSTISTEMSGVSEIASTVDNLVNQAEDVLHTAD
;
A
#
# COMPACT_ATOMS: atom_id res chain seq x y z
N SER A 1 22.96 14.17 31.10
CA SER A 1 21.65 13.46 31.23
C SER A 1 20.74 13.72 30.03
N GLY A 2 20.62 14.96 29.49
CA GLY A 2 19.72 15.27 28.37
C GLY A 2 20.00 14.51 27.08
N ILE A 3 21.26 14.33 26.69
CA ILE A 3 21.65 13.58 25.47
C ILE A 3 21.27 12.10 25.60
N THR A 4 21.47 11.49 26.74
CA THR A 4 21.15 10.08 27.01
C THR A 4 19.64 9.86 26.96
N GLU A 5 18.88 10.76 27.54
CA GLU A 5 17.41 10.70 27.55
C GLU A 5 16.84 10.87 26.13
N LEU A 6 17.34 11.86 25.38
CA LEU A 6 16.94 12.10 23.98
C LEU A 6 17.26 10.89 23.09
N ASN A 7 18.43 10.29 23.25
CA ASN A 7 18.80 9.08 22.51
C ASN A 7 17.95 7.87 22.91
N GLY A 8 17.56 7.75 24.18
CA GLY A 8 16.60 6.74 24.63
C GLY A 8 15.24 6.89 23.95
N GLN A 9 14.71 8.13 23.87
CA GLN A 9 13.46 8.42 23.17
C GLN A 9 13.56 8.10 21.66
N ASN A 10 14.66 8.54 21.01
CA ASN A 10 14.88 8.25 19.59
C ASN A 10 14.96 6.74 19.31
N SER A 11 15.59 5.97 20.21
CA SER A 11 15.66 4.52 20.10
C SER A 11 14.29 3.86 20.22
N GLN A 12 13.44 4.34 21.14
CA GLN A 12 12.06 3.86 21.27
C GLN A 12 11.21 4.21 20.04
N GLN A 13 11.38 5.42 19.51
CA GLN A 13 10.68 5.84 18.30
C GLN A 13 11.11 4.98 17.09
N ALA A 14 12.40 4.69 16.94
CA ALA A 14 12.89 3.80 15.89
C ALA A 14 12.28 2.39 16.03
N ALA A 15 12.21 1.84 17.23
CA ALA A 15 11.59 0.53 17.44
C ALA A 15 10.10 0.53 17.10
N ALA A 16 9.35 1.54 17.55
CA ALA A 16 7.93 1.69 17.24
C ALA A 16 7.69 1.84 15.71
N LEU A 17 8.56 2.58 15.02
CA LEU A 17 8.49 2.72 13.56
C LEU A 17 8.75 1.37 12.86
N GLY A 18 9.67 0.56 13.38
CA GLY A 18 9.92 -0.80 12.91
C GLY A 18 8.70 -1.71 13.01
N ASP A 19 7.96 -1.60 14.10
CA ASP A 19 6.71 -2.36 14.28
C ASP A 19 5.64 -1.91 13.28
N VAL A 20 5.50 -0.59 13.04
CA VAL A 20 4.58 -0.04 12.03
C VAL A 20 4.94 -0.53 10.62
N VAL A 21 6.22 -0.55 10.26
CA VAL A 21 6.66 -1.06 8.94
C VAL A 21 6.32 -2.54 8.78
N LYS A 22 6.48 -3.35 9.83
CA LYS A 22 6.12 -4.76 9.82
C LYS A 22 4.62 -4.98 9.67
N GLU A 23 3.81 -4.16 10.34
CA GLU A 23 2.36 -4.20 10.22
C GLU A 23 1.91 -3.79 8.80
N LEU A 24 2.50 -2.73 8.24
CA LEU A 24 2.26 -2.30 6.86
C LEU A 24 2.63 -3.40 5.85
N HIS A 25 3.73 -4.12 6.07
CA HIS A 25 4.11 -5.24 5.20
C HIS A 25 3.04 -6.33 5.20
N THR A 26 2.57 -6.72 6.38
CA THR A 26 1.48 -7.69 6.50
C THR A 26 0.21 -7.21 5.79
N LEU A 27 -0.11 -5.93 5.92
CA LEU A 27 -1.28 -5.33 5.27
C LEU A 27 -1.16 -5.34 3.74
N THR A 28 0.01 -4.99 3.20
CA THR A 28 0.25 -5.01 1.75
C THR A 28 0.21 -6.42 1.18
N ASP A 29 0.70 -7.43 1.91
CA ASP A 29 0.59 -8.84 1.52
C ASP A 29 -0.88 -9.29 1.44
N ASN A 30 -1.69 -8.94 2.45
CA ASN A 30 -3.12 -9.23 2.45
C ASN A 30 -3.88 -8.53 1.30
N ILE A 31 -3.49 -7.30 0.98
CA ILE A 31 -4.06 -6.57 -0.17
C ILE A 31 -3.69 -7.29 -1.47
N ALA A 32 -2.43 -7.69 -1.65
CA ALA A 32 -1.98 -8.41 -2.84
C ALA A 32 -2.72 -9.75 -3.03
N GLU A 33 -2.92 -10.51 -1.95
CA GLU A 33 -3.70 -11.74 -1.98
C GLU A 33 -5.16 -11.48 -2.35
N SER A 34 -5.76 -10.44 -1.77
CA SER A 34 -7.14 -10.04 -2.08
C SER A 34 -7.29 -9.62 -3.54
N MET A 35 -6.32 -8.86 -4.09
CA MET A 35 -6.32 -8.46 -5.50
C MET A 35 -6.18 -9.65 -6.44
N ALA A 36 -5.36 -10.65 -6.09
CA ALA A 36 -5.26 -11.88 -6.86
C ALA A 36 -6.58 -12.67 -6.91
N ALA A 37 -7.29 -12.76 -5.79
CA ALA A 37 -8.61 -13.41 -5.73
C ALA A 37 -9.68 -12.65 -6.54
N ILE A 38 -9.63 -11.32 -6.53
CA ILE A 38 -10.51 -10.49 -7.35
C ILE A 38 -10.19 -10.70 -8.84
N ASP A 39 -8.92 -10.72 -9.23
CA ASP A 39 -8.48 -10.95 -10.62
C ASP A 39 -8.98 -12.29 -11.15
N GLU A 40 -8.89 -13.36 -10.37
CA GLU A 40 -9.44 -14.66 -10.71
C GLU A 40 -10.95 -14.61 -10.91
N SER A 41 -11.68 -13.93 -10.00
CA SER A 41 -13.13 -13.77 -10.05
C SER A 41 -13.56 -13.00 -11.30
N VAL A 42 -12.88 -11.92 -11.63
CA VAL A 42 -13.11 -11.06 -12.80
C VAL A 42 -12.82 -11.82 -14.10
N THR A 43 -11.77 -12.64 -14.09
CA THR A 43 -11.47 -13.55 -15.22
C THR A 43 -12.57 -14.60 -15.41
N GLY A 44 -13.07 -15.19 -14.33
CA GLY A 44 -14.22 -16.10 -14.36
C GLY A 44 -15.49 -15.43 -14.89
N PHE A 45 -15.75 -14.22 -14.42
CA PHE A 45 -16.89 -13.42 -14.90
C PHE A 45 -16.78 -13.10 -16.40
N SER A 46 -15.58 -12.77 -16.92
CA SER A 46 -15.34 -12.59 -18.35
C SER A 46 -15.68 -13.83 -19.18
N LYS A 47 -15.38 -15.02 -18.69
CA LYS A 47 -15.75 -16.26 -19.37
C LYS A 47 -17.26 -16.46 -19.39
N MET A 48 -17.93 -16.19 -18.27
CA MET A 48 -19.39 -16.30 -18.14
C MET A 48 -20.10 -15.32 -19.09
N THR A 49 -19.69 -14.07 -19.15
CA THR A 49 -20.30 -13.07 -20.04
C THR A 49 -20.13 -13.43 -21.50
N ARG A 50 -18.98 -13.97 -21.91
CA ARG A 50 -18.80 -14.50 -23.29
C ARG A 50 -19.77 -15.63 -23.61
N ASN A 51 -19.93 -16.58 -22.68
CA ASN A 51 -20.88 -17.68 -22.89
C ASN A 51 -22.31 -17.16 -23.02
N ILE A 52 -22.71 -16.16 -22.22
CA ILE A 52 -24.04 -15.54 -22.31
C ILE A 52 -24.19 -14.82 -23.66
N SER A 53 -23.15 -14.11 -24.13
CA SER A 53 -23.12 -13.49 -25.45
C SER A 53 -23.37 -14.49 -26.59
N ASP A 54 -22.68 -15.63 -26.52
CA ASP A 54 -22.82 -16.69 -27.53
C ASP A 54 -24.23 -17.30 -27.51
N ILE A 55 -24.79 -17.53 -26.30
CA ILE A 55 -26.18 -18.01 -26.16
C ILE A 55 -27.17 -16.97 -26.72
N ALA A 56 -27.02 -15.69 -26.37
CA ALA A 56 -27.89 -14.63 -26.87
C ALA A 56 -27.84 -14.56 -28.42
N ARG A 57 -26.65 -14.69 -29.00
CA ARG A 57 -26.50 -14.74 -30.46
C ARG A 57 -27.21 -15.95 -31.08
N GLN A 58 -27.10 -17.15 -30.46
CA GLN A 58 -27.81 -18.33 -30.92
C GLN A 58 -29.33 -18.17 -30.81
N ILE A 59 -29.83 -17.59 -29.70
CA ILE A 59 -31.25 -17.31 -29.52
C ILE A 59 -31.74 -16.33 -30.58
N ASN A 60 -30.96 -15.29 -30.88
CA ASN A 60 -31.29 -14.33 -31.95
C ASN A 60 -31.44 -15.01 -33.31
N ILE A 61 -30.50 -15.93 -33.69
CA ILE A 61 -30.58 -16.68 -34.92
C ILE A 61 -31.80 -17.61 -34.94
N LEU A 62 -32.11 -18.28 -33.81
CA LEU A 62 -33.29 -19.12 -33.69
C LEU A 62 -34.58 -18.30 -33.83
N ALA A 63 -34.66 -17.13 -33.24
CA ALA A 63 -35.78 -16.21 -33.35
C ALA A 63 -36.02 -15.72 -34.80
N ILE A 64 -34.93 -15.38 -35.52
CA ILE A 64 -34.98 -15.02 -36.92
C ILE A 64 -35.56 -16.19 -37.76
N ASN A 65 -35.04 -17.41 -37.53
CA ASN A 65 -35.53 -18.59 -38.25
C ASN A 65 -37.03 -18.87 -37.95
N ALA A 66 -37.43 -18.69 -36.69
CA ALA A 66 -38.85 -18.84 -36.27
C ALA A 66 -39.72 -17.76 -36.92
N SER A 67 -39.25 -16.51 -37.01
CA SER A 67 -39.99 -15.44 -37.68
C SER A 67 -40.16 -15.73 -39.17
N ILE A 68 -39.14 -16.27 -39.85
CA ILE A 68 -39.20 -16.67 -41.26
C ILE A 68 -40.25 -17.77 -41.46
N GLU A 69 -40.23 -18.80 -40.60
CA GLU A 69 -41.20 -19.93 -40.74
C GLU A 69 -42.63 -19.50 -40.37
N ALA A 70 -42.77 -18.60 -39.38
CA ALA A 70 -44.07 -18.01 -39.04
C ALA A 70 -44.63 -17.21 -40.23
N ALA A 71 -43.81 -16.42 -40.94
CA ALA A 71 -44.21 -15.70 -42.16
C ALA A 71 -44.62 -16.64 -43.27
N ARG A 72 -43.94 -17.78 -43.40
CA ARG A 72 -44.22 -18.82 -44.40
C ARG A 72 -45.58 -19.51 -44.14
N ALA A 73 -46.02 -19.62 -42.88
CA ALA A 73 -47.33 -20.18 -42.50
C ALA A 73 -48.50 -19.18 -42.71
N GLY A 74 -48.24 -17.95 -43.10
CA GLY A 74 -49.26 -16.93 -43.40
C GLY A 74 -50.17 -16.62 -42.21
N GLU A 75 -51.46 -16.64 -42.40
CA GLU A 75 -52.46 -16.31 -41.31
C GLU A 75 -52.31 -17.23 -40.07
N TYR A 76 -51.94 -18.47 -40.25
CA TYR A 76 -51.77 -19.44 -39.16
C TYR A 76 -50.46 -19.16 -38.34
N GLY A 77 -49.52 -18.42 -38.90
CA GLY A 77 -48.26 -18.10 -38.26
C GLY A 77 -48.25 -16.79 -37.47
N LYS A 78 -49.33 -15.98 -37.50
CA LYS A 78 -49.33 -14.63 -36.88
C LYS A 78 -48.95 -14.62 -35.41
N GLY A 79 -49.52 -15.55 -34.61
CA GLY A 79 -49.21 -15.66 -33.17
C GLY A 79 -47.75 -16.04 -32.92
N PHE A 80 -47.18 -16.93 -33.74
CA PHE A 80 -45.79 -17.36 -33.64
C PHE A 80 -44.82 -16.25 -34.04
N SER A 81 -45.20 -15.43 -35.02
CA SER A 81 -44.37 -14.26 -35.44
C SER A 81 -44.18 -13.25 -34.32
N VAL A 82 -45.25 -12.98 -33.51
CA VAL A 82 -45.16 -12.08 -32.37
C VAL A 82 -44.22 -12.65 -31.27
N VAL A 83 -44.31 -13.95 -31.01
CA VAL A 83 -43.42 -14.60 -30.03
C VAL A 83 -41.97 -14.59 -30.52
N ALA A 84 -41.73 -14.88 -31.80
CA ALA A 84 -40.39 -14.87 -32.37
C ALA A 84 -39.77 -13.47 -32.33
N GLU A 85 -40.53 -12.42 -32.59
CA GLU A 85 -40.03 -11.02 -32.49
C GLU A 85 -39.74 -10.64 -31.05
N GLU A 86 -40.52 -11.06 -30.06
CA GLU A 86 -40.27 -10.84 -28.63
C GLU A 86 -39.01 -11.57 -28.17
N VAL A 87 -38.81 -12.84 -28.60
CA VAL A 87 -37.57 -13.59 -28.32
C VAL A 87 -36.35 -12.93 -28.93
N ARG A 88 -36.46 -12.40 -30.17
CA ARG A 88 -35.41 -11.62 -30.83
C ARG A 88 -35.04 -10.38 -30.02
N SER A 89 -36.04 -9.60 -29.61
CA SER A 89 -35.84 -8.42 -28.77
C SER A 89 -35.14 -8.77 -27.44
N LEU A 90 -35.54 -9.84 -26.80
CA LEU A 90 -34.91 -10.31 -25.56
C LEU A 90 -33.45 -10.70 -25.77
N ALA A 91 -33.13 -11.35 -26.88
CA ALA A 91 -31.76 -11.69 -27.23
C ALA A 91 -30.89 -10.45 -27.48
N GLU A 92 -31.43 -9.41 -28.16
CA GLU A 92 -30.76 -8.14 -28.39
C GLU A 92 -30.51 -7.38 -27.05
N HIS A 93 -31.51 -7.35 -26.14
CA HIS A 93 -31.35 -6.78 -24.81
C HIS A 93 -30.29 -7.53 -23.98
N SER A 94 -30.26 -8.88 -24.08
CA SER A 94 -29.25 -9.68 -23.42
C SER A 94 -27.85 -9.36 -23.92
N GLN A 95 -27.68 -9.17 -25.24
CA GLN A 95 -26.40 -8.79 -25.83
C GLN A 95 -25.93 -7.40 -25.35
N THR A 96 -26.85 -6.44 -25.22
CA THR A 96 -26.55 -5.11 -24.68
C THR A 96 -26.09 -5.20 -23.23
N ALA A 97 -26.81 -5.94 -22.39
CA ALA A 97 -26.45 -6.15 -20.98
C ALA A 97 -25.07 -6.80 -20.82
N VAL A 98 -24.74 -7.76 -21.69
CA VAL A 98 -23.39 -8.38 -21.72
C VAL A 98 -22.32 -7.36 -22.07
N THR A 99 -22.54 -6.49 -23.05
CA THR A 99 -21.58 -5.46 -23.43
C THR A 99 -21.31 -4.46 -22.30
N GLU A 100 -22.37 -4.09 -21.57
CA GLU A 100 -22.25 -3.24 -20.38
C GLU A 100 -21.47 -3.94 -19.25
N ALA A 101 -21.75 -5.23 -19.03
CA ALA A 101 -21.03 -6.03 -18.06
C ALA A 101 -19.53 -6.19 -18.41
N GLU A 102 -19.21 -6.40 -19.69
CA GLU A 102 -17.81 -6.46 -20.17
C GLU A 102 -17.08 -5.13 -19.96
N THR A 103 -17.78 -4.02 -20.17
CA THR A 103 -17.22 -2.67 -19.94
C THR A 103 -16.93 -2.45 -18.47
N SER A 104 -17.86 -2.82 -17.58
CA SER A 104 -17.66 -2.75 -16.14
C SER A 104 -16.50 -3.63 -15.68
N ASN A 105 -16.38 -4.82 -16.27
CA ASN A 105 -15.31 -5.77 -15.96
C ASN A 105 -13.93 -5.22 -16.33
N LYS A 106 -13.80 -4.53 -17.48
CA LYS A 106 -12.54 -3.85 -17.86
C LYS A 106 -12.14 -2.76 -16.87
N LEU A 107 -13.10 -2.02 -16.32
CA LEU A 107 -12.83 -1.04 -15.27
C LEU A 107 -12.29 -1.70 -14.00
N VAL A 108 -12.83 -2.86 -13.59
CA VAL A 108 -12.32 -3.61 -12.44
C VAL A 108 -10.89 -4.06 -12.67
N PHE A 109 -10.54 -4.57 -13.86
CA PHE A 109 -9.15 -4.91 -14.21
C PHE A 109 -8.21 -3.71 -14.11
N SER A 110 -8.64 -2.54 -14.61
CA SER A 110 -7.86 -1.30 -14.46
C SER A 110 -7.61 -0.96 -13.00
N ASN A 111 -8.67 -1.01 -12.18
CA ASN A 111 -8.56 -0.71 -10.75
C ASN A 111 -7.63 -1.69 -10.00
N ILE A 112 -7.65 -2.98 -10.36
CA ILE A 112 -6.71 -3.99 -9.81
C ILE A 112 -5.27 -3.59 -10.14
N SER A 113 -5.01 -3.21 -11.39
CA SER A 113 -3.68 -2.75 -11.82
C SER A 113 -3.22 -1.53 -11.05
N ASP A 114 -4.11 -0.56 -10.84
CA ASP A 114 -3.81 0.66 -10.08
C ASP A 114 -3.49 0.34 -8.61
N VAL A 115 -4.29 -0.54 -7.97
CA VAL A 115 -4.04 -0.98 -6.58
C VAL A 115 -2.70 -1.70 -6.47
N ASN A 116 -2.36 -2.57 -7.42
CA ASN A 116 -1.06 -3.24 -7.44
C ASN A 116 0.10 -2.25 -7.57
N GLY A 117 -0.05 -1.19 -8.36
CA GLY A 117 0.90 -0.08 -8.44
C GLY A 117 1.07 0.66 -7.12
N ILE A 118 -0.04 0.89 -6.40
CA ILE A 118 -0.01 1.51 -5.06
C ILE A 118 0.73 0.59 -4.06
N VAL A 119 0.45 -0.70 -4.05
CA VAL A 119 1.13 -1.69 -3.18
C VAL A 119 2.63 -1.68 -3.43
N THR A 120 3.06 -1.66 -4.69
CA THR A 120 4.49 -1.54 -5.05
C THR A 120 5.10 -0.27 -4.48
N THR A 121 4.41 0.87 -4.64
CA THR A 121 4.88 2.16 -4.09
C THR A 121 5.00 2.14 -2.57
N ILE A 122 4.05 1.51 -1.87
CA ILE A 122 4.09 1.37 -0.40
C ILE A 122 5.31 0.52 0.00
N ASN A 123 5.57 -0.59 -0.68
CA ASN A 123 6.74 -1.44 -0.41
C ASN A 123 8.06 -0.69 -0.60
N ASP A 124 8.19 0.12 -1.65
CA ASP A 124 9.36 0.97 -1.86
C ASP A 124 9.53 1.98 -0.72
N ARG A 125 8.45 2.62 -0.27
CA ARG A 125 8.47 3.56 0.86
C ARG A 125 8.82 2.89 2.19
N MET A 126 8.37 1.67 2.42
CA MET A 126 8.78 0.89 3.59
C MET A 126 10.29 0.60 3.58
N SER A 127 10.86 0.29 2.42
CA SER A 127 12.31 0.12 2.26
C SER A 127 13.09 1.40 2.57
N ASP A 128 12.59 2.55 2.10
CA ASP A 128 13.18 3.87 2.43
C ASP A 128 13.15 4.12 3.95
N ILE A 129 12.02 3.83 4.60
CA ILE A 129 11.86 3.99 6.06
C ILE A 129 12.86 3.10 6.82
N LEU A 130 13.01 1.83 6.43
CA LEU A 130 13.99 0.93 7.05
C LEU A 130 15.42 1.46 6.91
N THR A 131 15.76 2.03 5.76
CA THR A 131 17.08 2.66 5.54
C THR A 131 17.28 3.87 6.45
N MET A 132 16.27 4.72 6.59
CA MET A 132 16.30 5.86 7.52
C MET A 132 16.41 5.42 8.98
N MET A 133 15.73 4.36 9.37
CA MET A 133 15.84 3.79 10.73
C MET A 133 17.25 3.29 11.03
N ASN A 134 17.88 2.58 10.11
CA ASN A 134 19.26 2.13 10.25
C ASN A 134 20.24 3.32 10.40
N SER A 135 20.02 4.37 9.63
CA SER A 135 20.80 5.62 9.73
C SER A 135 20.57 6.29 11.09
N MET A 136 19.34 6.33 11.57
CA MET A 136 19.01 6.89 12.88
C MET A 136 19.67 6.10 14.03
N GLN A 137 19.67 4.77 13.98
CA GLN A 137 20.36 3.93 14.96
C GLN A 137 21.88 4.18 14.96
N SER A 138 22.50 4.34 13.78
CA SER A 138 23.91 4.69 13.65
C SER A 138 24.21 6.06 14.28
N ASN A 139 23.36 7.05 14.04
CA ASN A 139 23.50 8.40 14.59
C ASN A 139 23.34 8.41 16.12
N ILE A 140 22.42 7.59 16.67
CA ILE A 140 22.24 7.42 18.12
C ILE A 140 23.53 6.87 18.73
N ALA A 141 24.11 5.81 18.15
CA ALA A 141 25.36 5.22 18.62
C ALA A 141 26.52 6.23 18.63
N ALA A 142 26.71 6.97 17.51
CA ALA A 142 27.73 8.00 17.39
C ALA A 142 27.53 9.17 18.39
N THR A 143 26.27 9.54 18.68
CA THR A 143 25.96 10.59 19.65
C THR A 143 26.26 10.14 21.08
N LEU A 144 26.00 8.89 21.43
CA LEU A 144 26.34 8.31 22.73
C LEU A 144 27.85 8.27 22.94
N GLU A 145 28.62 7.86 21.91
CA GLU A 145 30.08 7.85 21.94
C GLU A 145 30.67 9.26 22.19
N LYS A 146 30.21 10.23 21.40
CA LYS A 146 30.61 11.63 21.56
C LYS A 146 30.23 12.19 22.93
N GLY A 147 29.04 11.86 23.42
CA GLY A 147 28.59 12.26 24.76
C GLY A 147 29.49 11.71 25.86
N SER A 148 29.97 10.46 25.73
CA SER A 148 30.93 9.87 26.65
C SER A 148 32.27 10.58 26.60
N THR A 149 32.79 10.90 25.42
CA THR A 149 34.04 11.65 25.23
C THR A 149 33.96 13.03 25.89
N ILE A 150 32.88 13.77 25.63
CA ILE A 150 32.66 15.10 26.23
C ILE A 150 32.61 15.00 27.78
N SER A 151 31.97 13.97 28.31
CA SER A 151 31.92 13.76 29.77
C SER A 151 33.30 13.55 30.38
N THR A 152 34.18 12.78 29.68
CA THR A 152 35.56 12.56 30.11
C THR A 152 36.41 13.85 30.05
N GLU A 153 36.26 14.62 28.96
CA GLU A 153 36.95 15.89 28.80
C GLU A 153 36.51 16.93 29.85
N MET A 154 35.23 16.99 30.16
CA MET A 154 34.68 17.88 31.20
C MET A 154 35.21 17.51 32.60
N SER A 155 35.39 16.20 32.87
CA SER A 155 36.03 15.75 34.11
C SER A 155 37.47 16.23 34.24
N GLY A 156 38.25 16.18 33.12
CA GLY A 156 39.61 16.70 33.08
C GLY A 156 39.67 18.23 33.26
N VAL A 157 38.72 18.95 32.66
CA VAL A 157 38.61 20.42 32.86
C VAL A 157 38.33 20.75 34.32
N SER A 158 37.47 19.99 34.99
CA SER A 158 37.17 20.18 36.41
C SER A 158 38.36 19.93 37.32
N GLU A 159 39.22 18.96 36.98
CA GLU A 159 40.47 18.67 37.71
C GLU A 159 41.47 19.80 37.53
N ILE A 160 41.64 20.31 36.32
CA ILE A 160 42.49 21.47 36.04
C ILE A 160 41.98 22.71 36.79
N ALA A 161 40.71 22.99 36.79
CA ALA A 161 40.12 24.09 37.55
C ALA A 161 40.42 24.00 39.03
N SER A 162 40.28 22.82 39.64
CA SER A 162 40.62 22.58 41.04
C SER A 162 42.12 22.79 41.33
N THR A 163 43.00 22.38 40.40
CA THR A 163 44.46 22.57 40.47
C THR A 163 44.83 24.07 40.45
N VAL A 164 44.19 24.82 39.52
CA VAL A 164 44.39 26.29 39.43
C VAL A 164 43.94 27.00 40.70
N ASP A 165 42.79 26.63 41.27
CA ASP A 165 42.28 27.20 42.54
C ASP A 165 43.26 26.95 43.71
N ASN A 166 43.80 25.76 43.83
CA ASN A 166 44.84 25.42 44.80
C ASN A 166 46.13 26.24 44.60
N LEU A 167 46.57 26.46 43.35
CA LEU A 167 47.73 27.30 43.07
C LEU A 167 47.50 28.77 43.40
N VAL A 168 46.33 29.29 43.16
CA VAL A 168 45.94 30.66 43.53
C VAL A 168 45.99 30.82 45.07
N ASN A 169 45.38 29.90 45.80
CA ASN A 169 45.41 29.93 47.24
C ASN A 169 46.84 29.86 47.82
N GLN A 170 47.72 29.03 47.26
CA GLN A 170 49.12 28.98 47.64
C GLN A 170 49.89 30.26 47.34
N ALA A 171 49.58 30.89 46.18
CA ALA A 171 50.20 32.18 45.87
C ALA A 171 49.73 33.32 46.82
N GLU A 172 48.50 33.33 47.22
CA GLU A 172 47.97 34.27 48.24
C GLU A 172 48.64 34.06 49.57
N ASP A 173 48.83 32.81 50.05
CA ASP A 173 49.51 32.51 51.31
C ASP A 173 50.99 32.97 51.26
N VAL A 174 51.69 32.79 50.15
CA VAL A 174 53.07 33.26 49.99
C VAL A 174 53.13 34.81 50.02
N LEU A 175 52.23 35.49 49.40
CA LEU A 175 52.15 36.93 49.42
C LEU A 175 51.89 37.47 50.84
N HIS A 176 51.02 36.81 51.56
CA HIS A 176 50.66 37.20 52.93
C HIS A 176 51.78 36.93 53.96
N THR A 177 52.70 36.00 53.67
CA THR A 177 53.88 35.70 54.53
C THR A 177 55.09 36.55 54.18
N ALA A 178 55.10 37.28 53.09
CA ALA A 178 56.18 38.14 52.58
C ALA A 178 56.07 39.63 53.06
N ASP A 179 54.92 40.02 53.60
CA ASP A 179 54.69 41.30 54.29
C ASP A 179 54.91 41.19 55.79
#